data_973fceccb6325f4d3c6326e5b506ac6d
#
_entry.id   973fceccb6325f4d3c6326e5b506ac6d
#
_cell.length_a   1.000
_cell.length_b   1.000
_cell.length_c   1.000
_cell.angle_alpha   90.00
_cell.angle_beta   90.00
_cell.angle_gamma   90.00
#
_symmetry.space_group_name_H-M   'P 1'
#
loop_
_entity.id
_entity.type
_entity.pdbx_description
1 polymer ?
#
loop_
_entity_poly.entity_id
_entity_poly.type
_entity_poly.pdbx_seq_one_letter_code
_entity_poly.pdbx_strand_id
1 'polypeptide(L)'
;MQSFSSIDQAIKNISGSYFGITADKKAQLTAKKIVRDLGGIPFLISSDQKPLYHAAACFASNYLVSLMNVVESIYQAIGLNEKDAKKAYLPLVYGSLKNIENSDSISSLTGPIARGDFGTIKKHISAINKNLPQFSSLYSSLGLITVKVAQQKGTLNARQAKTMNAILKGVKNEHTK
;
A
#
# COMPACT_ATOMS: atom_id res chain seq x y z
N MET A 1 -9.76 -12.31 -6.31
CA MET A 1 -10.55 -11.36 -5.48
C MET A 1 -10.71 -10.07 -6.23
N GLN A 2 -11.87 -9.42 -6.09
CA GLN A 2 -12.19 -8.12 -6.68
C GLN A 2 -13.00 -7.28 -5.69
N SER A 3 -12.95 -5.98 -5.86
CA SER A 3 -13.83 -5.04 -5.15
C SER A 3 -15.01 -4.70 -6.06
N PHE A 4 -16.22 -4.91 -5.58
CA PHE A 4 -17.44 -4.66 -6.35
C PHE A 4 -18.26 -3.58 -5.66
N SER A 5 -18.53 -2.48 -6.36
CA SER A 5 -19.43 -1.41 -5.88
C SER A 5 -20.87 -1.58 -6.39
N SER A 6 -21.08 -2.38 -7.46
CA SER A 6 -22.39 -2.70 -8.01
C SER A 6 -22.35 -4.05 -8.75
N ILE A 7 -23.53 -4.64 -9.04
CA ILE A 7 -23.67 -5.88 -9.79
C ILE A 7 -23.11 -5.71 -11.21
N ASP A 8 -23.40 -4.61 -11.88
CA ASP A 8 -22.93 -4.34 -13.24
C ASP A 8 -21.39 -4.25 -13.31
N GLN A 9 -20.78 -3.65 -12.30
CA GLN A 9 -19.33 -3.56 -12.19
C GLN A 9 -18.71 -4.91 -11.84
N ALA A 10 -19.40 -5.73 -11.04
CA ALA A 10 -18.98 -7.09 -10.75
C ALA A 10 -18.91 -7.94 -12.01
N ILE A 11 -19.96 -7.90 -12.84
CA ILE A 11 -20.02 -8.65 -14.11
C ILE A 11 -18.88 -8.24 -15.04
N LYS A 12 -18.60 -6.94 -15.19
CA LYS A 12 -17.52 -6.43 -16.04
C LYS A 12 -16.13 -6.83 -15.56
N ASN A 13 -15.93 -6.89 -14.24
CA ASN A 13 -14.61 -7.09 -13.63
C ASN A 13 -14.31 -8.54 -13.25
N ILE A 14 -15.26 -9.48 -13.48
CA ILE A 14 -15.06 -10.89 -13.12
C ILE A 14 -14.05 -11.56 -14.06
N SER A 15 -14.10 -11.24 -15.34
CA SER A 15 -13.15 -11.74 -16.33
C SER A 15 -11.73 -11.28 -15.99
N GLY A 16 -10.75 -12.18 -16.08
CA GLY A 16 -9.35 -11.94 -15.71
C GLY A 16 -9.09 -11.95 -14.20
N SER A 17 -10.14 -12.00 -13.37
CA SER A 17 -9.96 -12.04 -11.91
C SER A 17 -9.41 -13.38 -11.42
N TYR A 18 -8.54 -13.34 -10.39
CA TYR A 18 -8.05 -14.54 -9.72
C TYR A 18 -9.05 -15.06 -8.69
N PHE A 19 -9.29 -16.37 -8.72
CA PHE A 19 -10.19 -17.07 -7.80
C PHE A 19 -9.43 -18.11 -6.97
N GLY A 20 -9.31 -17.85 -5.68
CA GLY A 20 -8.78 -18.83 -4.72
C GLY A 20 -9.83 -19.91 -4.45
N ILE A 21 -9.53 -21.14 -4.82
CA ILE A 21 -10.40 -22.31 -4.65
C ILE A 21 -9.91 -23.15 -3.48
N THR A 22 -10.82 -23.40 -2.54
CA THR A 22 -10.64 -24.43 -1.49
C THR A 22 -11.72 -25.46 -1.65
N ALA A 23 -11.36 -26.66 -2.03
CA ALA A 23 -12.27 -27.77 -2.23
C ALA A 23 -11.52 -29.09 -2.07
N ASP A 24 -12.24 -30.18 -1.81
CA ASP A 24 -11.70 -31.54 -1.89
C ASP A 24 -11.33 -31.90 -3.34
N LYS A 25 -10.55 -32.97 -3.52
CA LYS A 25 -10.06 -33.39 -4.83
C LYS A 25 -11.19 -33.59 -5.87
N LYS A 26 -12.36 -34.07 -5.43
CA LYS A 26 -13.51 -34.36 -6.29
C LYS A 26 -14.15 -33.07 -6.80
N ALA A 27 -14.33 -32.07 -5.94
CA ALA A 27 -14.99 -30.80 -6.27
C ALA A 27 -14.04 -29.82 -7.01
N GLN A 28 -12.70 -29.97 -6.89
CA GLN A 28 -11.73 -29.05 -7.52
C GLN A 28 -11.89 -28.92 -9.03
N LEU A 29 -12.17 -30.02 -9.73
CA LEU A 29 -12.33 -30.00 -11.20
C LEU A 29 -13.52 -29.15 -11.60
N THR A 30 -14.66 -29.35 -10.96
CA THR A 30 -15.88 -28.59 -11.20
C THR A 30 -15.70 -27.11 -10.84
N ALA A 31 -15.10 -26.80 -9.69
CA ALA A 31 -14.85 -25.43 -9.26
C ALA A 31 -13.91 -24.71 -10.25
N LYS A 32 -12.84 -25.34 -10.72
CA LYS A 32 -11.93 -24.77 -11.72
C LYS A 32 -12.65 -24.52 -13.06
N LYS A 33 -13.54 -25.45 -13.47
CA LYS A 33 -14.33 -25.27 -14.69
C LYS A 33 -15.25 -24.04 -14.58
N ILE A 34 -16.02 -23.93 -13.51
CA ILE A 34 -16.90 -22.79 -13.27
C ILE A 34 -16.13 -21.47 -13.33
N VAL A 35 -14.96 -21.38 -12.66
CA VAL A 35 -14.14 -20.16 -12.69
C VAL A 35 -13.69 -19.80 -14.11
N ARG A 36 -13.26 -20.80 -14.90
CA ARG A 36 -12.86 -20.57 -16.29
C ARG A 36 -14.03 -20.17 -17.20
N ASP A 37 -15.20 -20.78 -17.00
CA ASP A 37 -16.42 -20.43 -17.75
C ASP A 37 -16.86 -18.98 -17.47
N LEU A 38 -16.51 -18.43 -16.29
CA LEU A 38 -16.68 -17.02 -15.95
C LEU A 38 -15.55 -16.11 -16.46
N GLY A 39 -14.58 -16.64 -17.20
CA GLY A 39 -13.40 -15.90 -17.66
C GLY A 39 -12.37 -15.63 -16.57
N GLY A 40 -12.49 -16.24 -15.39
CA GLY A 40 -11.57 -16.06 -14.26
C GLY A 40 -10.37 -16.99 -14.31
N ILE A 41 -9.38 -16.72 -13.46
CA ILE A 41 -8.13 -17.49 -13.31
C ILE A 41 -8.20 -18.27 -12.00
N PRO A 42 -8.37 -19.61 -12.02
CA PRO A 42 -8.45 -20.40 -10.81
C PRO A 42 -7.07 -20.73 -10.25
N PHE A 43 -6.87 -20.64 -8.93
CA PHE A 43 -5.74 -21.20 -8.22
C PHE A 43 -6.18 -21.89 -6.93
N LEU A 44 -5.41 -22.88 -6.48
CA LEU A 44 -5.73 -23.62 -5.28
C LEU A 44 -5.15 -22.90 -4.05
N ILE A 45 -5.94 -22.84 -2.99
CA ILE A 45 -5.56 -22.29 -1.71
C ILE A 45 -6.12 -23.21 -0.61
N SER A 46 -5.32 -23.56 0.37
CA SER A 46 -5.75 -24.35 1.52
C SER A 46 -6.57 -23.51 2.51
N SER A 47 -7.30 -24.16 3.40
CA SER A 47 -8.14 -23.47 4.38
C SER A 47 -7.34 -22.60 5.35
N ASP A 48 -6.16 -23.06 5.74
CA ASP A 48 -5.21 -22.34 6.61
C ASP A 48 -4.57 -21.12 5.95
N GLN A 49 -4.48 -21.09 4.62
CA GLN A 49 -3.94 -19.95 3.85
C GLN A 49 -4.98 -18.84 3.60
N LYS A 50 -6.28 -19.13 3.71
CA LYS A 50 -7.36 -18.15 3.44
C LYS A 50 -7.24 -16.86 4.25
N PRO A 51 -6.95 -16.88 5.57
CA PRO A 51 -6.82 -15.64 6.32
C PRO A 51 -5.72 -14.73 5.79
N LEU A 52 -4.56 -15.27 5.44
CA LEU A 52 -3.46 -14.50 4.87
C LEU A 52 -3.79 -13.98 3.47
N TYR A 53 -4.43 -14.79 2.64
CA TYR A 53 -4.91 -14.37 1.32
C TYR A 53 -5.93 -13.21 1.43
N HIS A 54 -6.86 -13.30 2.38
CA HIS A 54 -7.81 -12.21 2.61
C HIS A 54 -7.13 -10.96 3.17
N ALA A 55 -6.17 -11.11 4.08
CA ALA A 55 -5.39 -9.97 4.59
C ALA A 55 -4.67 -9.21 3.47
N ALA A 56 -4.09 -9.92 2.49
CA ALA A 56 -3.47 -9.29 1.32
C ALA A 56 -4.49 -8.42 0.53
N ALA A 57 -5.72 -8.90 0.37
CA ALA A 57 -6.77 -8.12 -0.29
C ALA A 57 -7.20 -6.89 0.55
N CYS A 58 -7.25 -7.02 1.87
CA CYS A 58 -7.50 -5.88 2.76
C CYS A 58 -6.42 -4.80 2.59
N PHE A 59 -5.14 -5.18 2.51
CA PHE A 59 -4.07 -4.24 2.21
C PHE A 59 -4.24 -3.55 0.85
N ALA A 60 -4.56 -4.32 -0.19
CA ALA A 60 -4.66 -3.81 -1.55
C ALA A 60 -5.92 -2.95 -1.80
N SER A 61 -6.96 -3.10 -1.01
CA SER A 61 -8.25 -2.41 -1.20
C SER A 61 -8.64 -1.56 0.01
N ASN A 62 -9.01 -2.19 1.12
CA ASN A 62 -9.56 -1.47 2.27
C ASN A 62 -8.57 -0.47 2.87
N TYR A 63 -7.30 -0.87 3.04
CA TYR A 63 -6.28 0.02 3.61
C TYR A 63 -5.83 1.09 2.62
N LEU A 64 -5.92 0.85 1.31
CA LEU A 64 -5.74 1.91 0.32
C LEU A 64 -6.79 3.01 0.52
N VAL A 65 -8.08 2.65 0.67
CA VAL A 65 -9.15 3.62 0.96
C VAL A 65 -8.89 4.37 2.27
N SER A 66 -8.47 3.66 3.32
CA SER A 66 -8.13 4.29 4.60
C SER A 66 -6.94 5.27 4.47
N LEU A 67 -5.92 4.92 3.67
CA LEU A 67 -4.81 5.83 3.37
C LEU A 67 -5.25 7.07 2.61
N MET A 68 -6.20 6.94 1.67
CA MET A 68 -6.76 8.11 0.98
C MET A 68 -7.49 9.04 1.95
N ASN A 69 -8.21 8.50 2.94
CA ASN A 69 -8.82 9.31 3.99
C ASN A 69 -7.77 10.06 4.84
N VAL A 70 -6.64 9.41 5.15
CA VAL A 70 -5.50 10.11 5.81
C VAL A 70 -4.95 11.24 4.94
N VAL A 71 -4.77 10.99 3.63
CA VAL A 71 -4.30 12.01 2.68
C VAL A 71 -5.27 13.19 2.62
N GLU A 72 -6.58 12.94 2.55
CA GLU A 72 -7.62 13.97 2.60
C GLU A 72 -7.54 14.80 3.88
N SER A 73 -7.38 14.14 5.03
CA SER A 73 -7.22 14.83 6.32
C SER A 73 -5.99 15.76 6.35
N ILE A 74 -4.88 15.33 5.74
CA ILE A 74 -3.66 16.15 5.63
C ILE A 74 -3.91 17.37 4.73
N TYR A 75 -4.55 17.19 3.58
CA TYR A 75 -4.90 18.31 2.69
C TYR A 75 -5.87 19.29 3.33
N GLN A 76 -6.86 18.80 4.08
CA GLN A 76 -7.78 19.65 4.84
C GLN A 76 -7.06 20.46 5.93
N ALA A 77 -6.09 19.87 6.63
CA ALA A 77 -5.29 20.56 7.64
C ALA A 77 -4.44 21.72 7.07
N ILE A 78 -4.18 21.73 5.76
CA ILE A 78 -3.49 22.83 5.07
C ILE A 78 -4.46 23.73 4.26
N GLY A 79 -5.78 23.57 4.47
CA GLY A 79 -6.80 24.48 3.95
C GLY A 79 -7.48 24.08 2.64
N LEU A 80 -7.21 22.89 2.09
CA LEU A 80 -7.93 22.42 0.90
C LEU A 80 -9.28 21.81 1.32
N ASN A 81 -10.34 22.11 0.55
CA ASN A 81 -11.59 21.38 0.67
C ASN A 81 -11.50 19.97 0.07
N GLU A 82 -12.47 19.12 0.36
CA GLU A 82 -12.49 17.70 -0.08
C GLU A 82 -12.34 17.54 -1.61
N LYS A 83 -13.08 18.37 -2.37
CA LYS A 83 -13.08 18.32 -3.85
C LYS A 83 -11.72 18.63 -4.44
N ASP A 84 -11.04 19.64 -3.91
CA ASP A 84 -9.74 20.06 -4.40
C ASP A 84 -8.63 19.14 -3.88
N ALA A 85 -8.75 18.62 -2.68
CA ALA A 85 -7.87 17.55 -2.17
C ALA A 85 -7.87 16.34 -3.10
N LYS A 86 -9.05 15.82 -3.49
CA LYS A 86 -9.18 14.71 -4.44
C LYS A 86 -8.50 14.99 -5.77
N LYS A 87 -8.69 16.18 -6.35
CA LYS A 87 -8.02 16.57 -7.59
C LYS A 87 -6.50 16.61 -7.45
N ALA A 88 -5.99 17.01 -6.27
CA ALA A 88 -4.56 17.11 -6.02
C ALA A 88 -3.89 15.74 -5.89
N TYR A 89 -4.48 14.78 -5.16
CA TYR A 89 -3.80 13.53 -4.87
C TYR A 89 -4.10 12.38 -5.85
N LEU A 90 -5.30 12.31 -6.44
CA LEU A 90 -5.65 11.18 -7.33
C LEU A 90 -4.69 10.99 -8.51
N PRO A 91 -4.22 12.04 -9.20
CA PRO A 91 -3.22 11.85 -10.26
C PRO A 91 -1.93 11.19 -9.76
N LEU A 92 -1.50 11.52 -8.53
CA LEU A 92 -0.32 10.91 -7.92
C LEU A 92 -0.56 9.43 -7.59
N VAL A 93 -1.74 9.08 -7.08
CA VAL A 93 -2.12 7.68 -6.81
C VAL A 93 -2.13 6.87 -8.09
N TYR A 94 -2.82 7.35 -9.14
CA TYR A 94 -2.86 6.67 -10.44
C TYR A 94 -1.46 6.53 -11.07
N GLY A 95 -0.63 7.56 -10.97
CA GLY A 95 0.76 7.49 -11.43
C GLY A 95 1.56 6.42 -10.69
N SER A 96 1.39 6.31 -9.38
CA SER A 96 2.04 5.28 -8.57
C SER A 96 1.57 3.87 -8.95
N LEU A 97 0.27 3.66 -9.12
CA LEU A 97 -0.31 2.38 -9.54
C LEU A 97 0.19 1.98 -10.94
N LYS A 98 0.22 2.94 -11.88
CA LYS A 98 0.73 2.70 -13.24
C LYS A 98 2.22 2.34 -13.25
N ASN A 99 3.02 2.95 -12.37
CA ASN A 99 4.43 2.59 -12.25
C ASN A 99 4.59 1.16 -11.73
N ILE A 100 3.78 0.73 -10.74
CA ILE A 100 3.78 -0.64 -10.22
C ILE A 100 3.33 -1.63 -11.30
N GLU A 101 2.33 -1.28 -12.10
CA GLU A 101 1.83 -2.11 -13.21
C GLU A 101 2.90 -2.32 -14.29
N ASN A 102 3.66 -1.26 -14.63
CA ASN A 102 4.68 -1.31 -15.67
C ASN A 102 6.02 -1.93 -15.22
N SER A 103 6.24 -2.07 -13.92
CA SER A 103 7.46 -2.68 -13.38
C SER A 103 7.16 -3.59 -12.18
N ASP A 104 7.49 -3.16 -10.98
CA ASP A 104 7.19 -3.84 -9.72
C ASP A 104 7.17 -2.82 -8.56
N SER A 105 6.72 -3.25 -7.38
CA SER A 105 6.60 -2.37 -6.21
C SER A 105 7.94 -1.85 -5.68
N ILE A 106 9.03 -2.60 -5.85
CA ILE A 106 10.37 -2.22 -5.39
C ILE A 106 10.95 -1.16 -6.33
N SER A 107 10.96 -1.46 -7.63
CA SER A 107 11.49 -0.56 -8.66
C SER A 107 10.68 0.74 -8.78
N SER A 108 9.39 0.71 -8.47
CA SER A 108 8.50 1.89 -8.50
C SER A 108 8.69 2.84 -7.32
N LEU A 109 9.43 2.44 -6.25
CA LEU A 109 9.61 3.30 -5.10
C LEU A 109 10.38 4.57 -5.45
N THR A 110 9.82 5.72 -5.09
CA THR A 110 10.40 7.06 -5.17
C THR A 110 10.28 7.80 -3.84
N GLY A 111 10.62 9.07 -3.80
CA GLY A 111 10.39 9.93 -2.63
C GLY A 111 11.59 10.08 -1.70
N PRO A 112 11.42 10.82 -0.58
CA PRO A 112 12.52 11.26 0.27
C PRO A 112 13.21 10.09 0.99
N ILE A 113 12.50 9.05 1.40
CA ILE A 113 13.12 7.86 2.02
C ILE A 113 14.03 7.18 1.01
N ALA A 114 13.56 6.95 -0.23
CA ALA A 114 14.36 6.32 -1.26
C ALA A 114 15.65 7.11 -1.60
N ARG A 115 15.62 8.45 -1.45
CA ARG A 115 16.79 9.32 -1.68
C ARG A 115 17.66 9.53 -0.44
N GLY A 116 17.29 8.97 0.71
CA GLY A 116 18.02 9.20 1.97
C GLY A 116 17.88 10.63 2.52
N ASP A 117 16.79 11.34 2.20
CA ASP A 117 16.56 12.72 2.64
C ASP A 117 16.03 12.75 4.08
N PHE A 118 16.95 12.66 5.02
CA PHE A 118 16.66 12.70 6.46
C PHE A 118 16.02 14.01 6.91
N GLY A 119 16.40 15.13 6.27
CA GLY A 119 15.89 16.46 6.62
C GLY A 119 14.40 16.58 6.35
N THR A 120 13.96 16.14 5.17
CA THR A 120 12.55 16.12 4.80
C THR A 120 11.73 15.21 5.70
N ILE A 121 12.22 14.01 6.04
CA ILE A 121 11.50 13.09 6.93
C ILE A 121 11.33 13.67 8.34
N LYS A 122 12.35 14.32 8.90
CA LYS A 122 12.24 15.02 10.21
C LYS A 122 11.17 16.12 10.15
N LYS A 123 11.13 16.93 9.08
CA LYS A 123 10.11 17.97 8.89
C LYS A 123 8.71 17.37 8.80
N HIS A 124 8.52 16.27 8.07
CA HIS A 124 7.23 15.57 7.98
C HIS A 124 6.76 15.10 9.35
N ILE A 125 7.61 14.41 10.12
CA ILE A 125 7.29 13.92 11.47
C ILE A 125 6.90 15.10 12.39
N SER A 126 7.67 16.20 12.38
CA SER A 126 7.36 17.39 13.17
C SER A 126 6.01 17.99 12.79
N ALA A 127 5.73 18.12 11.49
CA ALA A 127 4.48 18.69 10.99
C ALA A 127 3.26 17.80 11.34
N ILE A 128 3.39 16.48 11.19
CA ILE A 128 2.33 15.52 11.53
C ILE A 128 2.09 15.53 13.04
N ASN A 129 3.14 15.46 13.87
CA ASN A 129 3.00 15.50 15.32
C ASN A 129 2.31 16.77 15.82
N LYS A 130 2.56 17.91 15.17
CA LYS A 130 1.94 19.20 15.50
C LYS A 130 0.48 19.29 15.09
N ASN A 131 0.13 18.88 13.89
CA ASN A 131 -1.16 19.17 13.28
C ASN A 131 -2.13 17.98 13.28
N LEU A 132 -1.62 16.75 13.24
CA LEU A 132 -2.38 15.50 13.08
C LEU A 132 -1.72 14.35 13.85
N PRO A 133 -1.53 14.49 15.19
CA PRO A 133 -0.76 13.53 15.99
C PRO A 133 -1.31 12.09 15.94
N GLN A 134 -2.60 11.91 15.66
CA GLN A 134 -3.24 10.61 15.50
C GLN A 134 -2.65 9.79 14.34
N PHE A 135 -2.02 10.41 13.35
CA PHE A 135 -1.40 9.74 12.21
C PHE A 135 0.12 9.51 12.35
N SER A 136 0.73 9.96 13.46
CA SER A 136 2.19 9.86 13.67
C SER A 136 2.68 8.41 13.65
N SER A 137 1.97 7.52 14.33
CA SER A 137 2.32 6.09 14.38
C SER A 137 2.18 5.43 13.00
N LEU A 138 1.12 5.74 12.26
CA LEU A 138 0.92 5.24 10.91
C LEU A 138 2.03 5.70 9.95
N TYR A 139 2.37 7.00 9.98
CA TYR A 139 3.45 7.55 9.16
C TYR A 139 4.78 6.84 9.43
N SER A 140 5.12 6.66 10.70
CA SER A 140 6.34 5.97 11.12
C SER A 140 6.35 4.50 10.68
N SER A 141 5.25 3.79 10.86
CA SER A 141 5.13 2.37 10.50
C SER A 141 5.30 2.15 8.99
N LEU A 142 4.62 2.95 8.18
CA LEU A 142 4.79 2.91 6.73
C LEU A 142 6.21 3.33 6.31
N GLY A 143 6.77 4.34 6.96
CA GLY A 143 8.15 4.76 6.76
C GLY A 143 9.17 3.64 6.98
N LEU A 144 9.02 2.86 8.05
CA LEU A 144 9.88 1.71 8.35
C LEU A 144 9.79 0.60 7.29
N ILE A 145 8.59 0.35 6.75
CA ILE A 145 8.41 -0.58 5.61
C ILE A 145 9.10 -0.01 4.37
N THR A 146 8.92 1.28 4.09
CA THR A 146 9.52 1.98 2.95
C THR A 146 11.04 1.94 2.98
N VAL A 147 11.67 2.03 4.17
CA VAL A 147 13.13 1.86 4.33
C VAL A 147 13.58 0.48 3.86
N LYS A 148 12.86 -0.58 4.21
CA LYS A 148 13.17 -1.94 3.74
C LYS A 148 13.08 -2.06 2.21
N VAL A 149 12.04 -1.48 1.61
CA VAL A 149 11.87 -1.46 0.15
C VAL A 149 13.01 -0.66 -0.51
N ALA A 150 13.41 0.48 0.05
CA ALA A 150 14.52 1.28 -0.45
C ALA A 150 15.87 0.53 -0.38
N GLN A 151 16.08 -0.29 0.66
CA GLN A 151 17.25 -1.18 0.76
C GLN A 151 17.20 -2.28 -0.31
N GLN A 152 16.06 -2.92 -0.53
CA GLN A 152 15.88 -3.91 -1.59
C GLN A 152 16.11 -3.32 -2.98
N LYS A 153 15.67 -2.08 -3.20
CA LYS A 153 15.94 -1.31 -4.42
C LYS A 153 17.41 -0.92 -4.59
N GLY A 154 18.21 -0.97 -3.51
CA GLY A 154 19.63 -0.57 -3.53
C GLY A 154 19.86 0.95 -3.41
N THR A 155 18.82 1.74 -3.13
CA THR A 155 18.93 3.20 -3.00
C THR A 155 19.36 3.67 -1.61
N LEU A 156 19.18 2.82 -0.59
CA LEU A 156 19.70 3.05 0.77
C LEU A 156 20.71 1.98 1.17
N ASN A 157 21.91 2.38 1.58
CA ASN A 157 22.85 1.48 2.20
C ASN A 157 22.48 1.21 3.68
N ALA A 158 23.12 0.22 4.32
CA ALA A 158 22.82 -0.18 5.70
C ALA A 158 22.96 0.96 6.72
N ARG A 159 23.96 1.85 6.59
CA ARG A 159 24.17 3.01 7.47
C ARG A 159 23.03 4.03 7.33
N GLN A 160 22.65 4.35 6.10
CA GLN A 160 21.53 5.27 5.83
C GLN A 160 20.20 4.71 6.34
N ALA A 161 19.95 3.42 6.12
CA ALA A 161 18.75 2.76 6.62
C ALA A 161 18.68 2.76 8.16
N LYS A 162 19.82 2.51 8.85
CA LYS A 162 19.89 2.60 10.32
C LYS A 162 19.52 4.01 10.81
N THR A 163 20.07 5.04 10.17
CA THR A 163 19.77 6.44 10.52
C THR A 163 18.29 6.77 10.26
N MET A 164 17.75 6.38 9.11
CA MET A 164 16.33 6.63 8.78
C MET A 164 15.39 5.93 9.76
N ASN A 165 15.68 4.67 10.10
CA ASN A 165 14.91 3.92 11.09
C ASN A 165 14.94 4.59 12.48
N ALA A 166 16.08 5.13 12.92
CA ALA A 166 16.16 5.85 14.19
C ALA A 166 15.29 7.11 14.19
N ILE A 167 15.30 7.89 13.11
CA ILE A 167 14.45 9.06 12.92
C ILE A 167 12.96 8.68 12.98
N LEU A 168 12.55 7.65 12.24
CA LEU A 168 11.16 7.19 12.18
C LEU A 168 10.67 6.63 13.53
N LYS A 169 11.54 6.03 14.32
CA LYS A 169 11.22 5.53 15.67
C LYS A 169 11.25 6.60 16.75
N GLY A 170 11.61 7.84 16.42
CA GLY A 170 11.76 8.92 17.41
C GLY A 170 12.95 8.75 18.35
N VAL A 171 13.90 7.87 18.05
CA VAL A 171 15.12 7.68 18.83
C VAL A 171 16.05 8.87 18.55
N LYS A 172 16.35 9.67 19.61
CA LYS A 172 17.37 10.72 19.51
C LYS A 172 18.71 10.04 19.21
N ASN A 173 19.34 10.34 18.09
CA ASN A 173 20.72 9.95 17.83
C ASN A 173 21.63 10.77 18.76
N GLU A 174 22.22 10.13 19.75
CA GLU A 174 23.20 10.74 20.69
C GLU A 174 24.57 11.01 20.03
N HIS A 175 24.68 10.87 18.70
CA HIS A 175 25.93 11.09 17.99
C HIS A 175 25.74 12.09 16.84
N THR A 176 25.68 13.38 17.19
CA THR A 176 26.08 14.47 16.28
C THR A 176 26.79 15.53 17.14
N LYS A 177 28.05 15.28 17.39
CA LYS A 177 29.06 16.31 17.68
C LYS A 177 29.85 16.54 16.41
#